data_d57285ca7459438fd636383c85f3aa6b
#
_entry.id   d57285ca7459438fd636383c85f3aa6b
#
_cell.length_a   1.000
_cell.length_b   1.000
_cell.length_c   1.000
_cell.angle_alpha   90.00
_cell.angle_beta   90.00
_cell.angle_gamma   90.00
#
_symmetry.space_group_name_H-M   'P 1'
#
loop_
_entity.id
_entity.type
_entity.pdbx_description
1 polymer ?
#
loop_
_entity_poly.entity_id
_entity_poly.type
_entity_poly.pdbx_seq_one_letter_code
_entity_poly.pdbx_strand_id
1 'polypeptide(L)'
;ALRALAPTVWIMAYLGLLRGYFQGMGNMIPTAISQILEQIANAVFSVLMAYLLFAKGKEANLLYNNTEYSYAFGAMGGAIGTGVGAFIALLFFMMLYSYQRPRLRKRAKKDSSMVESYERSALLLFSTMVPILISSTVYNISVLDDYFYSSIMTKLKIPTKQIVMEWGIFGEYHILFNIPVALANALSSSLIPSLTAAVASHDRKKTLGQIQTSIRFSMLIAVPCTVGMCILAEPLCRMLFPGKNVMLLINVTRIGALAVLFYSLSTISNAILQGLGHLNLPLKHSVISLVFHLASLLLLLYGKTGIYGVVVSNILFAIMMCILN
;
A
#
# COMPACT_ATOMS: atom_id res chain seq x y z
N ALA A 1 -7.52 -1.43 -19.68
CA ALA A 1 -6.73 -1.71 -18.49
C ALA A 1 -7.55 -2.40 -17.39
N LEU A 2 -8.71 -1.86 -16.92
CA LEU A 2 -9.52 -2.43 -15.83
C LEU A 2 -9.95 -3.88 -16.07
N ARG A 3 -10.40 -4.22 -17.29
CA ARG A 3 -10.76 -5.61 -17.63
C ARG A 3 -9.57 -6.57 -17.56
N ALA A 4 -8.37 -6.09 -17.83
CA ALA A 4 -7.14 -6.89 -17.74
C ALA A 4 -6.70 -7.14 -16.29
N LEU A 5 -7.14 -6.31 -15.35
CA LEU A 5 -6.88 -6.49 -13.91
C LEU A 5 -7.86 -7.47 -13.24
N ALA A 6 -9.00 -7.75 -13.83
CA ALA A 6 -10.01 -8.62 -13.21
C ALA A 6 -9.47 -10.01 -12.82
N PRO A 7 -8.72 -10.75 -13.67
CA PRO A 7 -8.09 -12.02 -13.28
C PRO A 7 -7.07 -11.85 -12.13
N THR A 8 -6.37 -10.71 -12.09
CA THR A 8 -5.37 -10.42 -11.05
C THR A 8 -5.99 -10.38 -9.67
N VAL A 9 -7.22 -9.87 -9.54
CA VAL A 9 -7.94 -9.82 -8.24
C VAL A 9 -8.14 -11.24 -7.67
N TRP A 10 -8.53 -12.20 -8.51
CA TRP A 10 -8.67 -13.61 -8.11
C TRP A 10 -7.32 -14.21 -7.69
N ILE A 11 -6.28 -13.98 -8.46
CA ILE A 11 -4.92 -14.45 -8.16
C ILE A 11 -4.46 -13.88 -6.82
N MET A 12 -4.66 -12.58 -6.57
CA MET A 12 -4.29 -11.91 -5.33
C MET A 12 -5.08 -12.42 -4.11
N ALA A 13 -6.35 -12.79 -4.28
CA ALA A 13 -7.14 -13.39 -3.22
C ALA A 13 -6.55 -14.74 -2.75
N TYR A 14 -6.23 -15.64 -3.68
CA TYR A 14 -5.58 -16.92 -3.34
C TYR A 14 -4.16 -16.72 -2.78
N LEU A 15 -3.41 -15.79 -3.34
CA LEU A 15 -2.08 -15.44 -2.86
C LEU A 15 -2.14 -14.91 -1.42
N GLY A 16 -3.12 -14.04 -1.11
CA GLY A 16 -3.37 -13.52 0.23
C GLY A 16 -3.70 -14.62 1.24
N LEU A 17 -4.54 -15.60 0.87
CA LEU A 17 -4.85 -16.76 1.73
C LEU A 17 -3.59 -17.57 2.07
N LEU A 18 -2.76 -17.88 1.07
CA LEU A 18 -1.53 -18.65 1.29
C LEU A 18 -0.50 -17.86 2.09
N ARG A 19 -0.33 -16.56 1.82
CA ARG A 19 0.52 -15.67 2.64
C ARG A 19 0.05 -15.66 4.09
N GLY A 20 -1.25 -15.41 4.31
CA GLY A 20 -1.84 -15.40 5.66
C GLY A 20 -1.65 -16.72 6.41
N TYR A 21 -1.77 -17.86 5.72
CA TYR A 21 -1.51 -19.16 6.29
C TYR A 21 -0.07 -19.31 6.84
N PHE A 22 0.95 -18.98 6.04
CA PHE A 22 2.34 -19.07 6.48
C PHE A 22 2.70 -18.02 7.53
N GLN A 23 2.15 -16.81 7.43
CA GLN A 23 2.32 -15.75 8.43
C GLN A 23 1.68 -16.16 9.77
N GLY A 24 0.48 -16.73 9.75
CA GLY A 24 -0.19 -17.25 10.95
C GLY A 24 0.58 -18.37 11.66
N MET A 25 1.40 -19.13 10.91
CA MET A 25 2.35 -20.10 11.50
C MET A 25 3.65 -19.45 12.04
N GLY A 26 3.75 -18.13 12.04
CA GLY A 26 4.93 -17.39 12.49
C GLY A 26 6.11 -17.39 11.52
N ASN A 27 5.94 -17.88 10.28
CA ASN A 27 7.00 -17.92 9.28
C ASN A 27 6.80 -16.85 8.20
N MET A 28 7.56 -15.75 8.31
CA MET A 28 7.50 -14.62 7.38
C MET A 28 8.40 -14.76 6.16
N ILE A 29 9.36 -15.70 6.17
CA ILE A 29 10.34 -15.86 5.09
C ILE A 29 9.68 -16.17 3.75
N PRO A 30 8.70 -17.12 3.65
CA PRO A 30 8.03 -17.38 2.38
C PRO A 30 7.32 -16.15 1.82
N THR A 31 6.72 -15.35 2.67
CA THR A 31 6.04 -14.10 2.27
C THR A 31 7.04 -13.11 1.67
N ALA A 32 8.18 -12.88 2.33
CA ALA A 32 9.21 -11.99 1.83
C ALA A 32 9.76 -12.44 0.48
N ILE A 33 10.07 -13.74 0.33
CA ILE A 33 10.56 -14.31 -0.96
C ILE A 33 9.50 -14.12 -2.04
N SER A 34 8.23 -14.41 -1.75
CA SER A 34 7.15 -14.26 -2.73
C SER A 34 6.96 -12.81 -3.19
N GLN A 35 7.12 -11.83 -2.29
CA GLN A 35 7.04 -10.41 -2.63
C GLN A 35 8.20 -9.99 -3.54
N ILE A 36 9.42 -10.46 -3.28
CA ILE A 36 10.57 -10.19 -4.15
C ILE A 36 10.34 -10.79 -5.54
N LEU A 37 9.92 -12.04 -5.63
CA LEU A 37 9.61 -12.70 -6.91
C LEU A 37 8.51 -11.98 -7.66
N GLU A 38 7.44 -11.57 -6.97
CA GLU A 38 6.34 -10.78 -7.53
C GLU A 38 6.84 -9.46 -8.12
N GLN A 39 7.67 -8.71 -7.38
CA GLN A 39 8.17 -7.41 -7.84
C GLN A 39 9.15 -7.54 -9.01
N ILE A 40 10.04 -8.52 -9.00
CA ILE A 40 10.96 -8.78 -10.13
C ILE A 40 10.15 -9.14 -11.37
N ALA A 41 9.22 -10.08 -11.25
CA ALA A 41 8.39 -10.49 -12.37
C ALA A 41 7.50 -9.34 -12.87
N ASN A 42 6.88 -8.57 -11.95
CA ASN A 42 6.10 -7.39 -12.30
C ASN A 42 6.96 -6.38 -13.07
N ALA A 43 8.15 -6.03 -12.62
CA ALA A 43 9.03 -5.09 -13.29
C ALA A 43 9.36 -5.54 -14.72
N VAL A 44 9.74 -6.80 -14.91
CA VAL A 44 10.10 -7.34 -16.23
C VAL A 44 8.88 -7.41 -17.15
N PHE A 45 7.80 -8.04 -16.67
CA PHE A 45 6.63 -8.28 -17.53
C PHE A 45 5.79 -7.03 -17.77
N SER A 46 5.73 -6.08 -16.82
CA SER A 46 5.03 -4.81 -17.05
C SER A 46 5.69 -3.98 -18.15
N VAL A 47 7.03 -3.87 -18.14
CA VAL A 47 7.76 -3.15 -19.18
C VAL A 47 7.63 -3.85 -20.51
N LEU A 48 7.83 -5.17 -20.55
CA LEU A 48 7.74 -5.95 -21.78
C LEU A 48 6.34 -5.89 -22.41
N MET A 49 5.30 -6.12 -21.62
CA MET A 49 3.91 -6.11 -22.10
C MET A 49 3.45 -4.71 -22.46
N ALA A 50 3.86 -3.69 -21.70
CA ALA A 50 3.57 -2.30 -22.05
C ALA A 50 4.19 -1.93 -23.39
N TYR A 51 5.45 -2.30 -23.64
CA TYR A 51 6.12 -2.05 -24.91
C TYR A 51 5.44 -2.75 -26.10
N LEU A 52 5.17 -4.05 -25.96
CA LEU A 52 4.53 -4.85 -27.02
C LEU A 52 3.11 -4.35 -27.34
N LEU A 53 2.31 -4.08 -26.31
CA LEU A 53 0.95 -3.61 -26.50
C LEU A 53 0.89 -2.15 -26.96
N PHE A 54 1.82 -1.29 -26.52
CA PHE A 54 1.93 0.07 -27.03
C PHE A 54 2.19 0.09 -28.56
N ALA A 55 3.06 -0.80 -29.05
CA ALA A 55 3.30 -0.94 -30.49
C ALA A 55 2.02 -1.33 -31.25
N LYS A 56 1.27 -2.33 -30.74
CA LYS A 56 -0.04 -2.70 -31.29
C LYS A 56 -1.07 -1.57 -31.20
N GLY A 57 -1.02 -0.78 -30.15
CA GLY A 57 -1.87 0.39 -29.98
C GLY A 57 -1.58 1.50 -31.02
N LYS A 58 -0.32 1.63 -31.49
CA LYS A 58 0.02 2.52 -32.60
C LYS A 58 -0.62 2.07 -33.92
N GLU A 59 -0.63 0.78 -34.18
CA GLU A 59 -1.31 0.22 -35.37
C GLU A 59 -2.83 0.48 -35.28
N ALA A 60 -3.43 0.30 -34.11
CA ALA A 60 -4.84 0.62 -33.91
C ALA A 60 -5.14 2.12 -34.07
N ASN A 61 -4.23 3.01 -33.66
CA ASN A 61 -4.37 4.45 -33.88
C ASN A 61 -4.45 4.79 -35.38
N LEU A 62 -3.65 4.14 -36.21
CA LEU A 62 -3.67 4.32 -37.68
C LEU A 62 -4.98 3.82 -38.30
N LEU A 63 -5.48 2.66 -37.83
CA LEU A 63 -6.70 2.05 -38.35
C LEU A 63 -7.97 2.85 -38.01
N TYR A 64 -8.04 3.38 -36.76
CA TYR A 64 -9.23 4.06 -36.25
C TYR A 64 -9.11 5.60 -36.22
N ASN A 65 -8.05 6.16 -36.79
CA ASN A 65 -7.77 7.59 -36.82
C ASN A 65 -7.89 8.28 -35.46
N ASN A 66 -7.32 7.64 -34.42
CA ASN A 66 -7.34 8.08 -33.04
C ASN A 66 -5.91 8.07 -32.49
N THR A 67 -5.62 8.88 -31.46
CA THR A 67 -4.28 8.97 -30.84
C THR A 67 -4.20 8.30 -29.47
N GLU A 68 -5.32 7.84 -28.93
CA GLU A 68 -5.40 7.38 -27.52
C GLU A 68 -5.18 5.87 -27.33
N TYR A 69 -5.37 5.07 -28.39
CA TYR A 69 -5.25 3.60 -28.27
C TYR A 69 -3.85 3.15 -27.85
N SER A 70 -2.79 3.82 -28.31
CA SER A 70 -1.42 3.46 -27.92
C SER A 70 -1.19 3.59 -26.41
N TYR A 71 -1.70 4.63 -25.78
CA TYR A 71 -1.60 4.83 -24.34
C TYR A 71 -2.49 3.86 -23.57
N ALA A 72 -3.70 3.60 -24.04
CA ALA A 72 -4.63 2.64 -23.44
C ALA A 72 -4.08 1.20 -23.47
N PHE A 73 -3.49 0.80 -24.59
CA PHE A 73 -2.85 -0.52 -24.75
C PHE A 73 -1.56 -0.63 -23.92
N GLY A 74 -0.76 0.45 -23.85
CA GLY A 74 0.42 0.49 -22.97
C GLY A 74 0.03 0.32 -21.50
N ALA A 75 -0.98 1.06 -21.02
CA ALA A 75 -1.51 0.92 -19.67
C ALA A 75 -2.09 -0.48 -19.39
N MET A 76 -2.74 -1.12 -20.38
CA MET A 76 -3.20 -2.50 -20.29
C MET A 76 -2.03 -3.47 -20.14
N GLY A 77 -0.91 -3.24 -20.84
CA GLY A 77 0.31 -4.04 -20.72
C GLY A 77 0.91 -4.00 -19.33
N GLY A 78 1.01 -2.82 -18.74
CA GLY A 78 1.43 -2.67 -17.34
C GLY A 78 0.54 -3.45 -16.37
N ALA A 79 -0.78 -3.38 -16.55
CA ALA A 79 -1.75 -4.12 -15.74
C ALA A 79 -1.59 -5.66 -15.88
N ILE A 80 -1.34 -6.16 -17.08
CA ILE A 80 -1.07 -7.58 -17.32
C ILE A 80 0.22 -8.01 -16.62
N GLY A 81 1.28 -7.19 -16.67
CA GLY A 81 2.54 -7.48 -15.99
C GLY A 81 2.38 -7.64 -14.49
N THR A 82 1.56 -6.79 -13.86
CA THR A 82 1.20 -6.94 -12.44
C THR A 82 0.50 -8.28 -12.17
N GLY A 83 -0.44 -8.69 -13.04
CA GLY A 83 -1.10 -9.99 -12.94
C GLY A 83 -0.15 -11.16 -13.05
N VAL A 84 0.81 -11.11 -13.98
CA VAL A 84 1.85 -12.14 -14.15
C VAL A 84 2.74 -12.21 -12.92
N GLY A 85 3.15 -11.07 -12.35
CA GLY A 85 3.92 -11.04 -11.11
C GLY A 85 3.21 -11.74 -9.95
N ALA A 86 1.93 -11.41 -9.74
CA ALA A 86 1.10 -12.04 -8.73
C ALA A 86 0.93 -13.54 -8.97
N PHE A 87 0.78 -13.96 -10.24
CA PHE A 87 0.65 -15.36 -10.61
C PHE A 87 1.92 -16.17 -10.31
N ILE A 88 3.09 -15.62 -10.61
CA ILE A 88 4.39 -16.26 -10.28
C ILE A 88 4.53 -16.44 -8.77
N ALA A 89 4.17 -15.42 -7.98
CA ALA A 89 4.17 -15.52 -6.53
C ALA A 89 3.16 -16.58 -6.01
N LEU A 90 1.99 -16.69 -6.64
CA LEU A 90 1.02 -17.73 -6.31
C LEU A 90 1.58 -19.13 -6.62
N LEU A 91 2.19 -19.33 -7.77
CA LEU A 91 2.82 -20.62 -8.13
C LEU A 91 3.90 -21.00 -7.11
N PHE A 92 4.74 -20.06 -6.70
CA PHE A 92 5.73 -20.29 -5.64
C PHE A 92 5.08 -20.80 -4.35
N PHE A 93 3.99 -20.18 -3.90
CA PHE A 93 3.28 -20.64 -2.69
C PHE A 93 2.59 -21.99 -2.89
N MET A 94 2.00 -22.26 -4.04
CA MET A 94 1.41 -23.56 -4.36
C MET A 94 2.46 -24.68 -4.30
N MET A 95 3.65 -24.44 -4.87
CA MET A 95 4.78 -25.38 -4.79
C MET A 95 5.22 -25.60 -3.34
N LEU A 96 5.40 -24.52 -2.57
CA LEU A 96 5.79 -24.58 -1.18
C LEU A 96 4.77 -25.31 -0.31
N TYR A 97 3.48 -25.03 -0.49
CA TYR A 97 2.39 -25.72 0.20
C TYR A 97 2.36 -27.21 -0.14
N SER A 98 2.50 -27.55 -1.41
CA SER A 98 2.54 -28.96 -1.88
C SER A 98 3.71 -29.72 -1.24
N TYR A 99 4.87 -29.11 -1.14
CA TYR A 99 6.03 -29.68 -0.48
C TYR A 99 5.83 -29.87 1.04
N GLN A 100 5.17 -28.95 1.70
CA GLN A 100 4.94 -29.02 3.15
C GLN A 100 3.70 -29.83 3.55
N ARG A 101 2.76 -30.04 2.65
CA ARG A 101 1.48 -30.75 2.88
C ARG A 101 1.62 -32.09 3.60
N PRO A 102 2.58 -32.98 3.25
CA PRO A 102 2.74 -34.27 3.93
C PRO A 102 3.12 -34.11 5.41
N ARG A 103 3.98 -33.12 5.72
CA ARG A 103 4.44 -32.80 7.09
C ARG A 103 3.30 -32.22 7.91
N LEU A 104 2.50 -31.34 7.31
CA LEU A 104 1.32 -30.73 7.94
C LEU A 104 0.25 -31.78 8.26
N ARG A 105 -0.04 -32.69 7.34
CA ARG A 105 -0.97 -33.81 7.58
C ARG A 105 -0.50 -34.73 8.73
N LYS A 106 0.80 -35.01 8.83
CA LYS A 106 1.34 -35.80 9.92
C LYS A 106 1.21 -35.07 11.27
N ARG A 107 1.39 -33.76 11.32
CA ARG A 107 1.19 -32.96 12.54
C ARG A 107 -0.27 -32.90 12.92
N ALA A 108 -1.18 -32.63 11.98
CA ALA A 108 -2.61 -32.61 12.23
C ALA A 108 -3.17 -33.94 12.74
N LYS A 109 -2.62 -35.09 12.31
CA LYS A 109 -3.01 -36.40 12.82
C LYS A 109 -2.53 -36.69 14.26
N LYS A 110 -1.49 -35.99 14.71
CA LYS A 110 -0.95 -36.12 16.08
C LYS A 110 -1.58 -35.13 17.06
N ASP A 111 -2.30 -34.16 16.54
CA ASP A 111 -2.96 -33.13 17.33
C ASP A 111 -4.29 -33.69 17.86
N SER A 112 -4.38 -33.82 19.18
CA SER A 112 -5.58 -34.27 19.90
C SER A 112 -6.39 -33.13 20.51
N SER A 113 -6.07 -31.86 20.11
CA SER A 113 -6.82 -30.71 20.57
C SER A 113 -8.27 -30.76 20.08
N MET A 114 -9.19 -30.25 20.88
CA MET A 114 -10.59 -30.12 20.46
C MET A 114 -10.70 -29.25 19.23
N VAL A 115 -11.32 -29.77 18.17
CA VAL A 115 -11.61 -29.02 16.95
C VAL A 115 -12.72 -28.01 17.28
N GLU A 116 -12.42 -26.72 17.12
CA GLU A 116 -13.44 -25.69 17.24
C GLU A 116 -14.50 -25.83 16.14
N SER A 117 -15.75 -25.45 16.49
CA SER A 117 -16.83 -25.46 15.48
C SER A 117 -16.54 -24.46 14.36
N TYR A 118 -16.92 -24.82 13.13
CA TYR A 118 -16.76 -23.92 11.98
C TYR A 118 -17.45 -22.58 12.16
N GLU A 119 -18.60 -22.56 12.82
CA GLU A 119 -19.35 -21.32 13.09
C GLU A 119 -18.56 -20.37 14.00
N ARG A 120 -17.94 -20.90 15.07
CA ARG A 120 -17.13 -20.10 15.99
C ARG A 120 -15.87 -19.57 15.31
N SER A 121 -15.21 -20.42 14.53
CA SER A 121 -14.02 -20.01 13.76
C SER A 121 -14.36 -18.96 12.70
N ALA A 122 -15.50 -19.10 12.01
CA ALA A 122 -15.98 -18.12 11.05
C ALA A 122 -16.32 -16.78 11.72
N LEU A 123 -17.06 -16.81 12.85
CA LEU A 123 -17.38 -15.61 13.62
C LEU A 123 -16.12 -14.86 14.07
N LEU A 124 -15.14 -15.60 14.57
CA LEU A 124 -13.83 -15.05 14.99
C LEU A 124 -13.11 -14.40 13.81
N LEU A 125 -13.06 -15.08 12.66
CA LEU A 125 -12.47 -14.53 11.43
C LEU A 125 -13.15 -13.23 11.00
N PHE A 126 -14.49 -13.21 10.93
CA PHE A 126 -15.21 -12.00 10.54
C PHE A 126 -15.03 -10.85 11.53
N SER A 127 -15.11 -11.14 12.85
CA SER A 127 -14.95 -10.10 13.88
C SER A 127 -13.54 -9.49 13.91
N THR A 128 -12.52 -10.23 13.52
CA THR A 128 -11.15 -9.73 13.41
C THR A 128 -10.87 -9.07 12.04
N MET A 129 -11.36 -9.67 10.97
CA MET A 129 -11.09 -9.22 9.60
C MET A 129 -11.77 -7.87 9.28
N VAL A 130 -13.02 -7.68 9.67
CA VAL A 130 -13.80 -6.48 9.32
C VAL A 130 -13.15 -5.18 9.86
N PRO A 131 -12.79 -5.06 11.14
CA PRO A 131 -12.10 -3.86 11.64
C PRO A 131 -10.78 -3.58 10.93
N ILE A 132 -9.99 -4.64 10.64
CA ILE A 132 -8.70 -4.51 9.95
C ILE A 132 -8.90 -4.05 8.51
N LEU A 133 -9.88 -4.62 7.79
CA LEU A 133 -10.18 -4.23 6.40
C LEU A 133 -10.62 -2.76 6.32
N ILE A 134 -11.55 -2.33 7.17
CA ILE A 134 -12.02 -0.95 7.15
C ILE A 134 -10.87 0.01 7.49
N SER A 135 -10.10 -0.28 8.54
CA SER A 135 -8.93 0.51 8.90
C SER A 135 -7.93 0.60 7.76
N SER A 136 -7.60 -0.52 7.10
CA SER A 136 -6.65 -0.56 5.98
C SER A 136 -7.18 0.17 4.74
N THR A 137 -8.50 0.11 4.48
CA THR A 137 -9.13 0.81 3.35
C THR A 137 -9.02 2.32 3.50
N VAL A 138 -9.12 2.83 4.74
CA VAL A 138 -8.96 4.26 5.02
C VAL A 138 -7.57 4.77 4.65
N TYR A 139 -6.53 3.94 4.72
CA TYR A 139 -5.19 4.33 4.25
C TYR A 139 -5.08 4.51 2.72
N ASN A 140 -6.05 4.00 1.95
CA ASN A 140 -6.13 4.20 0.50
C ASN A 140 -6.98 5.44 0.14
N ILE A 141 -6.76 6.55 0.86
CA ILE A 141 -7.52 7.81 0.71
C ILE A 141 -7.32 8.48 -0.64
N SER A 142 -6.26 8.14 -1.37
CA SER A 142 -5.95 8.75 -2.67
C SER A 142 -7.08 8.64 -3.71
N VAL A 143 -7.95 7.63 -3.62
CA VAL A 143 -9.11 7.52 -4.51
C VAL A 143 -10.16 8.61 -4.19
N LEU A 144 -10.37 8.90 -2.90
CA LEU A 144 -11.24 9.98 -2.46
C LEU A 144 -10.63 11.34 -2.81
N ASP A 145 -9.33 11.48 -2.63
CA ASP A 145 -8.58 12.70 -2.97
C ASP A 145 -8.70 13.04 -4.45
N ASP A 146 -8.59 12.04 -5.35
CA ASP A 146 -8.78 12.22 -6.79
C ASP A 146 -10.17 12.77 -7.11
N TYR A 147 -11.19 12.14 -6.54
CA TYR A 147 -12.57 12.55 -6.76
C TYR A 147 -12.83 13.98 -6.29
N PHE A 148 -12.43 14.33 -5.07
CA PHE A 148 -12.65 15.67 -4.52
C PHE A 148 -11.79 16.71 -5.23
N TYR A 149 -10.53 16.41 -5.50
CA TYR A 149 -9.63 17.30 -6.22
C TYR A 149 -10.17 17.63 -7.62
N SER A 150 -10.48 16.61 -8.42
CA SER A 150 -11.01 16.78 -9.78
C SER A 150 -12.33 17.52 -9.79
N SER A 151 -13.26 17.18 -8.86
CA SER A 151 -14.59 17.82 -8.78
C SER A 151 -14.48 19.29 -8.40
N ILE A 152 -13.67 19.64 -7.39
CA ILE A 152 -13.55 21.01 -6.92
C ILE A 152 -12.78 21.88 -7.92
N MET A 153 -11.67 21.37 -8.47
CA MET A 153 -10.91 22.12 -9.49
C MET A 153 -11.75 22.40 -10.74
N THR A 154 -12.62 21.45 -11.15
CA THR A 154 -13.57 21.66 -12.24
C THR A 154 -14.60 22.74 -11.89
N LYS A 155 -15.14 22.75 -10.66
CA LYS A 155 -16.06 23.83 -10.18
C LYS A 155 -15.37 25.19 -10.14
N LEU A 156 -14.08 25.21 -9.84
CA LEU A 156 -13.26 26.45 -9.86
C LEU A 156 -12.84 26.86 -11.28
N LYS A 157 -13.34 26.19 -12.32
CA LYS A 157 -13.08 26.45 -13.76
C LYS A 157 -11.61 26.29 -14.16
N ILE A 158 -10.86 25.44 -13.46
CA ILE A 158 -9.50 25.09 -13.86
C ILE A 158 -9.58 24.16 -15.10
N PRO A 159 -8.74 24.37 -16.13
CA PRO A 159 -8.74 23.54 -17.32
C PRO A 159 -8.48 22.07 -17.01
N THR A 160 -9.27 21.16 -17.56
CA THR A 160 -9.14 19.71 -17.34
C THR A 160 -7.72 19.19 -17.59
N LYS A 161 -7.04 19.73 -18.62
CA LYS A 161 -5.66 19.37 -18.93
C LYS A 161 -4.70 19.67 -17.76
N GLN A 162 -4.92 20.77 -17.06
CA GLN A 162 -4.11 21.14 -15.90
C GLN A 162 -4.43 20.23 -14.72
N ILE A 163 -5.70 19.91 -14.46
CA ILE A 163 -6.14 19.01 -13.38
C ILE A 163 -5.47 17.63 -13.55
N VAL A 164 -5.55 17.05 -14.76
CA VAL A 164 -4.95 15.73 -15.04
C VAL A 164 -3.42 15.78 -14.94
N MET A 165 -2.80 16.87 -15.37
CA MET A 165 -1.35 17.04 -15.26
C MET A 165 -0.90 17.13 -13.79
N GLU A 166 -1.56 17.94 -12.97
CA GLU A 166 -1.21 18.10 -11.55
C GLU A 166 -1.44 16.79 -10.78
N TRP A 167 -2.52 16.06 -11.11
CA TRP A 167 -2.77 14.73 -10.53
C TRP A 167 -1.71 13.70 -10.95
N GLY A 168 -1.25 13.75 -12.20
CA GLY A 168 -0.12 12.94 -12.67
C GLY A 168 1.17 13.20 -11.88
N ILE A 169 1.47 14.48 -11.59
CA ILE A 169 2.61 14.86 -10.75
C ILE A 169 2.47 14.36 -9.30
N PHE A 170 1.25 14.39 -8.76
CA PHE A 170 0.99 13.77 -7.45
C PHE A 170 1.24 12.26 -7.47
N GLY A 171 0.89 11.58 -8.57
CA GLY A 171 1.22 10.17 -8.78
C GLY A 171 2.72 9.89 -8.82
N GLU A 172 3.51 10.72 -9.49
CA GLU A 172 4.98 10.63 -9.50
C GLU A 172 5.58 10.82 -8.10
N TYR A 173 5.11 11.82 -7.34
CA TYR A 173 5.48 11.99 -5.93
C TYR A 173 5.11 10.75 -5.09
N HIS A 174 3.92 10.19 -5.32
CA HIS A 174 3.44 9.03 -4.56
C HIS A 174 4.31 7.78 -4.77
N ILE A 175 4.95 7.64 -5.92
CA ILE A 175 5.94 6.58 -6.18
C ILE A 175 7.14 6.74 -5.23
N LEU A 176 7.71 7.94 -5.13
CA LEU A 176 8.83 8.22 -4.22
C LEU A 176 8.45 8.04 -2.75
N PHE A 177 7.28 8.53 -2.37
CA PHE A 177 6.71 8.41 -1.03
C PHE A 177 6.51 6.95 -0.61
N ASN A 178 6.04 6.09 -1.52
CA ASN A 178 5.72 4.70 -1.19
C ASN A 178 6.94 3.84 -0.87
N ILE A 179 8.14 4.18 -1.33
CA ILE A 179 9.35 3.38 -1.09
C ILE A 179 9.63 3.23 0.42
N PRO A 180 9.83 4.31 1.20
CA PRO A 180 10.07 4.19 2.64
C PRO A 180 8.84 3.69 3.42
N VAL A 181 7.64 4.04 3.00
CA VAL A 181 6.41 3.57 3.65
C VAL A 181 6.20 2.06 3.46
N ALA A 182 6.59 1.50 2.31
CA ALA A 182 6.56 0.06 2.09
C ALA A 182 7.49 -0.71 3.05
N LEU A 183 8.64 -0.14 3.41
CA LEU A 183 9.52 -0.71 4.44
C LEU A 183 8.86 -0.70 5.82
N ALA A 184 8.17 0.38 6.19
CA ALA A 184 7.40 0.44 7.43
C ALA A 184 6.26 -0.59 7.44
N ASN A 185 5.56 -0.79 6.32
CA ASN A 185 4.52 -1.81 6.16
C ASN A 185 5.08 -3.24 6.33
N ALA A 186 6.26 -3.52 5.77
CA ALA A 186 6.92 -4.82 5.91
C ALA A 186 7.30 -5.11 7.37
N LEU A 187 7.85 -4.11 8.08
CA LEU A 187 8.14 -4.21 9.51
C LEU A 187 6.86 -4.45 10.33
N SER A 188 5.81 -3.71 10.04
CA SER A 188 4.50 -3.85 10.70
C SER A 188 3.92 -5.25 10.55
N SER A 189 3.96 -5.81 9.35
CA SER A 189 3.47 -7.16 9.07
C SER A 189 4.20 -8.24 9.86
N SER A 190 5.50 -8.06 10.11
CA SER A 190 6.31 -8.99 10.89
C SER A 190 6.15 -8.81 12.39
N LEU A 191 5.84 -7.58 12.82
CA LEU A 191 5.66 -7.24 14.24
C LEU A 191 4.40 -7.86 14.84
N ILE A 192 3.27 -7.81 14.12
CA ILE A 192 1.96 -8.25 14.64
C ILE A 192 2.00 -9.65 15.24
N PRO A 193 2.44 -10.73 14.53
CA PRO A 193 2.44 -12.07 15.10
C PRO A 193 3.43 -12.22 16.25
N SER A 194 4.59 -11.57 16.16
CA SER A 194 5.62 -11.68 17.22
C SER A 194 5.18 -10.98 18.51
N LEU A 195 4.51 -9.82 18.37
CA LEU A 195 3.96 -9.08 19.49
C LEU A 195 2.78 -9.82 20.14
N THR A 196 1.86 -10.36 19.33
CA THR A 196 0.73 -11.16 19.82
C THR A 196 1.23 -12.39 20.60
N ALA A 197 2.28 -13.07 20.13
CA ALA A 197 2.88 -14.19 20.85
C ALA A 197 3.52 -13.76 22.20
N ALA A 198 4.16 -12.61 22.25
CA ALA A 198 4.74 -12.05 23.48
C ALA A 198 3.64 -11.67 24.49
N VAL A 199 2.54 -11.09 24.02
CA VAL A 199 1.37 -10.77 24.85
C VAL A 199 0.71 -12.04 25.39
N ALA A 200 0.51 -13.05 24.55
CA ALA A 200 -0.07 -14.33 24.96
C ALA A 200 0.78 -15.09 25.99
N SER A 201 2.10 -14.91 25.97
CA SER A 201 3.01 -15.49 26.98
C SER A 201 3.09 -14.67 28.27
N HIS A 202 2.35 -13.58 28.41
CA HIS A 202 2.40 -12.63 29.54
C HIS A 202 3.79 -12.06 29.83
N ASP A 203 4.70 -12.06 28.85
CA ASP A 203 6.05 -11.52 28.97
C ASP A 203 6.06 -10.02 28.68
N ARG A 204 5.78 -9.21 29.69
CA ARG A 204 5.75 -7.75 29.60
C ARG A 204 7.07 -7.15 29.14
N LYS A 205 8.22 -7.72 29.59
CA LYS A 205 9.54 -7.21 29.20
C LYS A 205 9.81 -7.42 27.72
N LYS A 206 9.48 -8.60 27.21
CA LYS A 206 9.59 -8.93 25.78
C LYS A 206 8.64 -8.08 24.94
N THR A 207 7.40 -7.89 25.39
CA THR A 207 6.40 -7.03 24.71
C THR A 207 6.90 -5.60 24.58
N LEU A 208 7.36 -4.97 25.67
CA LEU A 208 7.89 -3.62 25.65
C LEU A 208 9.16 -3.51 24.78
N GLY A 209 10.06 -4.50 24.86
CA GLY A 209 11.26 -4.55 24.03
C GLY A 209 10.96 -4.59 22.55
N GLN A 210 9.96 -5.37 22.14
CA GLN A 210 9.52 -5.44 20.74
C GLN A 210 8.93 -4.11 20.26
N ILE A 211 8.06 -3.46 21.05
CA ILE A 211 7.48 -2.17 20.73
C ILE A 211 8.58 -1.13 20.54
N GLN A 212 9.50 -1.00 21.50
CA GLN A 212 10.59 -0.04 21.42
C GLN A 212 11.51 -0.27 20.23
N THR A 213 11.87 -1.53 19.97
CA THR A 213 12.74 -1.90 18.84
C THR A 213 12.07 -1.58 17.52
N SER A 214 10.77 -1.86 17.37
CA SER A 214 10.04 -1.62 16.13
C SER A 214 9.89 -0.14 15.83
N ILE A 215 9.57 0.69 16.84
CA ILE A 215 9.51 2.14 16.68
C ILE A 215 10.89 2.69 16.30
N ARG A 216 11.95 2.29 17.02
CA ARG A 216 13.31 2.74 16.71
C ARG A 216 13.74 2.35 15.29
N PHE A 217 13.46 1.13 14.86
CA PHE A 217 13.82 0.65 13.52
C PHE A 217 13.04 1.39 12.43
N SER A 218 11.75 1.62 12.63
CA SER A 218 10.94 2.40 11.72
C SER A 218 11.45 3.84 11.60
N MET A 219 11.79 4.48 12.71
CA MET A 219 12.31 5.85 12.72
C MET A 219 13.72 5.93 12.13
N LEU A 220 14.57 4.92 12.34
CA LEU A 220 15.90 4.83 11.72
C LEU A 220 15.84 4.88 10.19
N ILE A 221 14.75 4.38 9.60
CA ILE A 221 14.52 4.43 8.16
C ILE A 221 13.76 5.71 7.78
N ALA A 222 12.66 6.01 8.46
CA ALA A 222 11.77 7.09 8.07
C ALA A 222 12.43 8.48 8.18
N VAL A 223 13.22 8.73 9.22
CA VAL A 223 13.88 10.04 9.42
C VAL A 223 14.90 10.35 8.32
N PRO A 224 15.89 9.48 8.01
CA PRO A 224 16.81 9.73 6.90
C PRO A 224 16.11 9.83 5.55
N CYS A 225 15.08 8.99 5.29
CA CYS A 225 14.31 9.08 4.05
C CYS A 225 13.57 10.41 3.93
N THR A 226 12.94 10.89 5.00
CA THR A 226 12.26 12.20 5.02
C THR A 226 13.24 13.32 4.73
N VAL A 227 14.37 13.37 5.45
CA VAL A 227 15.41 14.39 5.26
C VAL A 227 16.02 14.29 3.86
N GLY A 228 16.32 13.06 3.41
CA GLY A 228 16.85 12.78 2.07
C GLY A 228 15.89 13.24 0.97
N MET A 229 14.60 12.91 1.07
CA MET A 229 13.58 13.37 0.11
C MET A 229 13.42 14.90 0.12
N CYS A 230 13.54 15.54 1.26
CA CYS A 230 13.45 17.00 1.36
C CYS A 230 14.65 17.69 0.69
N ILE A 231 15.87 17.25 1.01
CA ILE A 231 17.12 17.88 0.51
C ILE A 231 17.40 17.48 -0.94
N LEU A 232 17.26 16.20 -1.26
CA LEU A 232 17.58 15.63 -2.56
C LEU A 232 16.37 15.60 -3.52
N ALA A 233 15.27 16.30 -3.20
CA ALA A 233 14.07 16.35 -4.05
C ALA A 233 14.42 16.74 -5.49
N GLU A 234 15.25 17.75 -5.69
CA GLU A 234 15.60 18.24 -7.01
C GLU A 234 16.39 17.22 -7.84
N PRO A 235 17.54 16.69 -7.40
CA PRO A 235 18.27 15.68 -8.17
C PRO A 235 17.44 14.40 -8.37
N LEU A 236 16.67 13.94 -7.38
CA LEU A 236 15.83 12.75 -7.51
C LEU A 236 14.73 12.93 -8.56
N CYS A 237 13.99 14.04 -8.49
CA CYS A 237 12.91 14.30 -9.43
C CYS A 237 13.44 14.50 -10.87
N ARG A 238 14.53 15.23 -11.04
CA ARG A 238 15.13 15.43 -12.38
C ARG A 238 15.69 14.16 -12.98
N MET A 239 16.25 13.26 -12.15
CA MET A 239 16.81 11.98 -12.62
C MET A 239 15.73 10.97 -12.98
N LEU A 240 14.68 10.85 -12.13
CA LEU A 240 13.67 9.79 -12.27
C LEU A 240 12.50 10.21 -13.16
N PHE A 241 12.13 11.49 -13.16
CA PHE A 241 10.99 12.04 -13.88
C PHE A 241 11.37 13.27 -14.72
N PRO A 242 12.17 13.10 -15.79
CA PRO A 242 12.57 14.21 -16.63
C PRO A 242 11.37 14.72 -17.44
N GLY A 243 10.79 15.86 -17.03
CA GLY A 243 9.61 16.44 -17.66
C GLY A 243 9.55 17.97 -17.57
N LYS A 244 8.59 18.59 -18.29
CA LYS A 244 8.43 20.04 -18.31
C LYS A 244 8.01 20.66 -16.97
N ASN A 245 7.34 19.89 -16.12
CA ASN A 245 6.77 20.36 -14.84
C ASN A 245 7.53 19.86 -13.60
N VAL A 246 8.81 19.50 -13.78
CA VAL A 246 9.65 18.97 -12.70
C VAL A 246 9.68 19.89 -11.47
N MET A 247 9.56 21.22 -11.65
CA MET A 247 9.58 22.16 -10.53
C MET A 247 8.39 22.00 -9.58
N LEU A 248 7.20 21.71 -10.12
CA LEU A 248 6.01 21.40 -9.33
C LEU A 248 6.23 20.09 -8.53
N LEU A 249 6.76 19.05 -9.20
CA LEU A 249 7.09 17.78 -8.55
C LEU A 249 8.11 17.96 -7.42
N ILE A 250 9.16 18.75 -7.63
CA ILE A 250 10.19 19.07 -6.61
C ILE A 250 9.53 19.67 -5.37
N ASN A 251 8.67 20.69 -5.57
CA ASN A 251 8.01 21.37 -4.45
C ASN A 251 7.04 20.43 -3.71
N VAL A 252 6.24 19.66 -4.45
CA VAL A 252 5.34 18.64 -3.89
C VAL A 252 6.13 17.60 -3.09
N THR A 253 7.27 17.13 -3.62
CA THR A 253 8.13 16.15 -2.94
C THR A 253 8.76 16.71 -1.68
N ARG A 254 9.22 17.98 -1.69
CA ARG A 254 9.78 18.65 -0.49
C ARG A 254 8.76 18.77 0.63
N ILE A 255 7.56 19.25 0.32
CA ILE A 255 6.49 19.38 1.31
C ILE A 255 6.03 17.99 1.75
N GLY A 256 5.79 17.09 0.81
CA GLY A 256 5.28 15.76 1.04
C GLY A 256 6.27 14.81 1.74
N ALA A 257 7.55 15.15 1.79
CA ALA A 257 8.55 14.36 2.52
C ALA A 257 8.17 14.15 3.99
N LEU A 258 7.56 15.14 4.64
CA LEU A 258 7.07 15.01 6.03
C LEU A 258 6.03 13.89 6.19
N ALA A 259 5.24 13.61 5.16
CA ALA A 259 4.27 12.53 5.21
C ALA A 259 4.95 11.16 5.45
N VAL A 260 6.16 10.93 4.91
CA VAL A 260 6.91 9.68 5.09
C VAL A 260 7.11 9.37 6.56
N LEU A 261 7.53 10.36 7.35
CA LEU A 261 7.76 10.22 8.79
C LEU A 261 6.49 9.78 9.52
N PHE A 262 5.42 10.55 9.34
CA PHE A 262 4.16 10.33 10.05
C PHE A 262 3.41 9.09 9.57
N TYR A 263 3.41 8.78 8.27
CA TYR A 263 2.82 7.54 7.76
C TYR A 263 3.58 6.30 8.27
N SER A 264 4.90 6.34 8.31
CA SER A 264 5.69 5.23 8.86
C SER A 264 5.41 5.02 10.34
N LEU A 265 5.33 6.10 11.12
CA LEU A 265 5.00 6.04 12.54
C LEU A 265 3.56 5.55 12.78
N SER A 266 2.59 6.07 12.03
CA SER A 266 1.19 5.64 12.15
C SER A 266 1.00 4.17 11.78
N THR A 267 1.73 3.69 10.77
CA THR A 267 1.69 2.28 10.35
C THR A 267 2.20 1.35 11.44
N ILE A 268 3.34 1.68 12.06
CA ILE A 268 3.89 0.89 13.17
C ILE A 268 2.99 0.96 14.41
N SER A 269 2.46 2.14 14.78
CA SER A 269 1.57 2.27 15.93
C SER A 269 0.26 1.50 15.73
N ASN A 270 -0.28 1.48 14.51
CA ASN A 270 -1.41 0.62 14.14
C ASN A 270 -1.10 -0.87 14.36
N ALA A 271 0.07 -1.32 13.88
CA ALA A 271 0.50 -2.70 14.06
C ALA A 271 0.69 -3.07 15.55
N ILE A 272 1.18 -2.14 16.35
CA ILE A 272 1.32 -2.33 17.81
C ILE A 272 -0.07 -2.52 18.43
N LEU A 273 -1.03 -1.66 18.14
CA LEU A 273 -2.40 -1.79 18.66
C LEU A 273 -3.05 -3.12 18.25
N GLN A 274 -2.87 -3.53 16.99
CA GLN A 274 -3.35 -4.82 16.50
C GLN A 274 -2.67 -6.00 17.22
N GLY A 275 -1.35 -5.95 17.39
CA GLY A 275 -0.58 -6.99 18.10
C GLY A 275 -0.91 -7.09 19.58
N LEU A 276 -1.35 -6.00 20.21
CA LEU A 276 -1.87 -5.96 21.58
C LEU A 276 -3.33 -6.46 21.68
N GLY A 277 -3.98 -6.79 20.56
CA GLY A 277 -5.37 -7.27 20.52
C GLY A 277 -6.42 -6.16 20.46
N HIS A 278 -6.02 -4.90 20.38
CA HIS A 278 -6.94 -3.76 20.32
C HIS A 278 -7.37 -3.43 18.89
N LEU A 279 -8.04 -4.36 18.19
CA LEU A 279 -8.38 -4.22 16.76
C LEU A 279 -9.35 -3.07 16.46
N ASN A 280 -10.21 -2.71 17.40
CA ASN A 280 -11.22 -1.66 17.22
C ASN A 280 -10.65 -0.23 17.37
N LEU A 281 -9.51 -0.06 18.05
CA LEU A 281 -8.90 1.26 18.21
C LEU A 281 -8.36 1.81 16.88
N PRO A 282 -7.54 1.07 16.11
CA PRO A 282 -7.12 1.51 14.79
C PRO A 282 -8.29 1.86 13.86
N LEU A 283 -9.39 1.12 13.93
CA LEU A 283 -10.60 1.42 13.17
C LEU A 283 -11.20 2.77 13.55
N LYS A 284 -11.41 3.03 14.84
CA LYS A 284 -11.95 4.31 15.33
C LYS A 284 -11.03 5.47 14.96
N HIS A 285 -9.75 5.33 15.19
CA HIS A 285 -8.73 6.35 14.89
C HIS A 285 -8.66 6.66 13.40
N SER A 286 -8.72 5.63 12.54
CA SER A 286 -8.70 5.82 11.10
C SER A 286 -9.95 6.56 10.58
N VAL A 287 -11.14 6.25 11.11
CA VAL A 287 -12.37 6.95 10.74
C VAL A 287 -12.34 8.41 11.18
N ILE A 288 -11.91 8.69 12.42
CA ILE A 288 -11.77 10.08 12.91
C ILE A 288 -10.77 10.84 12.04
N SER A 289 -9.62 10.24 11.76
CA SER A 289 -8.58 10.85 10.92
C SER A 289 -9.06 11.07 9.48
N LEU A 290 -9.89 10.18 8.93
CA LEU A 290 -10.49 10.34 7.61
C LEU A 290 -11.43 11.56 7.56
N VAL A 291 -12.32 11.70 8.56
CA VAL A 291 -13.20 12.84 8.64
C VAL A 291 -12.41 14.15 8.72
N PHE A 292 -11.39 14.19 9.57
CA PHE A 292 -10.50 15.34 9.68
C PHE A 292 -9.73 15.62 8.38
N HIS A 293 -9.25 14.57 7.70
CA HIS A 293 -8.60 14.68 6.41
C HIS A 293 -9.53 15.29 5.35
N LEU A 294 -10.76 14.78 5.21
CA LEU A 294 -11.71 15.30 4.24
C LEU A 294 -12.08 16.76 4.53
N ALA A 295 -12.27 17.11 5.80
CA ALA A 295 -12.53 18.50 6.19
C ALA A 295 -11.36 19.42 5.81
N SER A 296 -10.13 19.03 6.14
CA SER A 296 -8.91 19.79 5.80
C SER A 296 -8.68 19.87 4.29
N LEU A 297 -8.91 18.76 3.55
CA LEU A 297 -8.82 18.71 2.10
C LEU A 297 -9.77 19.71 1.45
N LEU A 298 -11.06 19.68 1.82
CA LEU A 298 -12.06 20.59 1.28
C LEU A 298 -11.69 22.05 1.58
N LEU A 299 -11.30 22.35 2.81
CA LEU A 299 -10.91 23.70 3.22
C LEU A 299 -9.72 24.21 2.39
N LEU A 300 -8.68 23.40 2.21
CA LEU A 300 -7.50 23.75 1.44
C LEU A 300 -7.81 23.91 -0.06
N LEU A 301 -8.60 23.01 -0.65
CA LEU A 301 -8.96 23.08 -2.06
C LEU A 301 -9.81 24.31 -2.38
N TYR A 302 -10.80 24.65 -1.54
CA TYR A 302 -11.56 25.91 -1.69
C TYR A 302 -10.69 27.15 -1.44
N GLY A 303 -9.61 27.01 -0.63
CA GLY A 303 -8.55 28.01 -0.48
C GLY A 303 -7.63 28.17 -1.69
N LYS A 304 -7.92 27.48 -2.80
CA LYS A 304 -7.17 27.52 -4.09
C LYS A 304 -5.71 27.09 -3.98
N THR A 305 -5.39 26.21 -3.04
CA THR A 305 -4.02 25.69 -2.87
C THR A 305 -3.64 24.64 -3.94
N GLY A 306 -4.61 24.18 -4.76
CA GLY A 306 -4.36 23.18 -5.80
C GLY A 306 -3.84 21.85 -5.23
N ILE A 307 -2.90 21.25 -5.94
CA ILE A 307 -2.33 19.94 -5.56
C ILE A 307 -1.58 19.97 -4.21
N TYR A 308 -1.06 21.14 -3.80
CA TYR A 308 -0.43 21.29 -2.49
C TYR A 308 -1.42 21.05 -1.35
N GLY A 309 -2.70 21.42 -1.53
CA GLY A 309 -3.75 21.15 -0.55
C GLY A 309 -3.95 19.65 -0.31
N VAL A 310 -3.87 18.83 -1.37
CA VAL A 310 -3.93 17.38 -1.26
C VAL A 310 -2.75 16.85 -0.44
N VAL A 311 -1.53 17.29 -0.75
CA VAL A 311 -0.32 16.85 -0.03
C VAL A 311 -0.36 17.23 1.45
N VAL A 312 -0.76 18.46 1.76
CA VAL A 312 -0.86 18.94 3.15
C VAL A 312 -1.95 18.19 3.91
N SER A 313 -3.11 17.95 3.30
CA SER A 313 -4.18 17.18 3.95
C SER A 313 -3.77 15.74 4.24
N ASN A 314 -2.98 15.11 3.36
CA ASN A 314 -2.40 13.79 3.59
C ASN A 314 -1.40 13.79 4.77
N ILE A 315 -0.57 14.84 4.92
CA ILE A 315 0.32 14.99 6.08
C ILE A 315 -0.52 15.13 7.36
N LEU A 316 -1.56 15.96 7.34
CA LEU A 316 -2.45 16.15 8.48
C LEU A 316 -3.17 14.86 8.89
N PHE A 317 -3.61 14.05 7.91
CA PHE A 317 -4.14 12.71 8.16
C PHE A 317 -3.14 11.84 8.95
N ALA A 318 -1.91 11.76 8.47
CA ALA A 318 -0.88 10.93 9.11
C ALA A 318 -0.52 11.43 10.51
N ILE A 319 -0.44 12.74 10.71
CA ILE A 319 -0.24 13.35 12.04
C ILE A 319 -1.40 13.00 12.98
N MET A 320 -2.64 13.15 12.53
CA MET A 320 -3.82 12.82 13.33
C MET A 320 -3.83 11.35 13.73
N MET A 321 -3.49 10.45 12.80
CA MET A 321 -3.33 9.02 13.11
C MET A 321 -2.24 8.76 14.17
N CYS A 322 -1.11 9.47 14.10
CA CYS A 322 -0.05 9.34 15.11
C CYS A 322 -0.48 9.84 16.50
N ILE A 323 -1.28 10.91 16.54
CA ILE A 323 -1.76 11.48 17.82
C ILE A 323 -2.78 10.55 18.48
N LEU A 324 -3.64 9.92 17.69
CA LEU A 324 -4.70 9.06 18.20
C LEU A 324 -4.20 7.66 18.60
N ASN A 325 -3.17 7.13 17.94
CA ASN A 325 -2.60 5.81 18.21
C ASN A 325 -1.65 5.83 19.41
#